data_7e2354b69590d35a1f34410a11b61346
#
_entry.id   7e2354b69590d35a1f34410a11b61346
#
_cell.length_a   1.000
_cell.length_b   1.000
_cell.length_c   1.000
_cell.angle_alpha   90.00
_cell.angle_beta   90.00
_cell.angle_gamma   90.00
#
_symmetry.space_group_name_H-M   'P 1'
#
loop_
_entity.id
_entity.type
_entity.pdbx_description
1 polymer ?
#
loop_
_entity_poly.entity_id
_entity_poly.type
_entity_poly.pdbx_seq_one_letter_code
_entity_poly.pdbx_strand_id
1 'polypeptide(L)'
;MKHKQRGITLIGLLFVGGVLACTGIVAAQVLPTLIEFQAINKAASKAAAGNTVPEVRGIFDKAGIIDDIRSVSGKDLDVTKEGDKTVVAFAYTREIHLAGPAFLLLKYSGRSK
;
A
#
# COMPACT_ATOMS: atom_id res chain seq x y z
N MET A 1 28.36 -34.15 -22.98
CA MET A 1 26.96 -33.99 -22.66
C MET A 1 26.69 -33.64 -21.22
N LYS A 2 27.23 -34.39 -20.27
CA LYS A 2 27.06 -34.09 -18.85
C LYS A 2 27.58 -32.68 -18.48
N HIS A 3 28.68 -32.23 -19.11
CA HIS A 3 29.22 -30.90 -18.83
C HIS A 3 28.30 -29.77 -19.27
N LYS A 4 27.64 -29.92 -20.43
CA LYS A 4 26.67 -28.93 -20.89
C LYS A 4 25.47 -28.86 -19.98
N GLN A 5 24.97 -30.02 -19.53
CA GLN A 5 23.86 -30.12 -18.61
C GLN A 5 24.18 -29.44 -17.29
N ARG A 6 25.39 -29.62 -16.78
CA ARG A 6 25.82 -28.98 -15.54
C ARG A 6 25.90 -27.46 -15.70
N GLY A 7 26.44 -26.99 -16.84
CA GLY A 7 26.51 -25.56 -17.12
C GLY A 7 25.12 -24.93 -17.19
N ILE A 8 24.20 -25.58 -17.91
CA ILE A 8 22.82 -25.11 -18.02
C ILE A 8 22.14 -25.12 -16.66
N THR A 9 22.34 -26.17 -15.87
CA THR A 9 21.75 -26.27 -14.53
C THR A 9 22.30 -25.19 -13.61
N LEU A 10 23.58 -24.90 -13.66
CA LEU A 10 24.19 -23.86 -12.84
C LEU A 10 23.66 -22.49 -13.20
N ILE A 11 23.59 -22.18 -14.51
CA ILE A 11 23.01 -20.92 -14.98
C ILE A 11 21.54 -20.83 -14.60
N GLY A 12 20.78 -21.92 -14.78
CA GLY A 12 19.38 -21.97 -14.37
C GLY A 12 19.19 -21.76 -12.87
N LEU A 13 20.07 -22.36 -12.07
CA LEU A 13 20.03 -22.20 -10.62
C LEU A 13 20.31 -20.75 -10.21
N LEU A 14 21.31 -20.13 -10.84
CA LEU A 14 21.62 -18.71 -10.59
C LEU A 14 20.46 -17.81 -11.00
N PHE A 15 19.85 -18.10 -12.13
CA PHE A 15 18.70 -17.33 -12.60
C PHE A 15 17.50 -17.45 -11.66
N VAL A 16 17.17 -18.67 -11.27
CA VAL A 16 16.07 -18.92 -10.33
C VAL A 16 16.36 -18.27 -8.97
N GLY A 17 17.58 -18.40 -8.47
CA GLY A 17 17.99 -17.76 -7.23
C GLY A 17 17.88 -16.24 -7.31
N GLY A 18 18.30 -15.65 -8.43
CA GLY A 18 18.17 -14.22 -8.65
C GLY A 18 16.73 -13.75 -8.68
N VAL A 19 15.86 -14.48 -9.38
CA VAL A 19 14.43 -14.16 -9.45
C VAL A 19 13.78 -14.27 -8.07
N LEU A 20 14.08 -15.32 -7.31
CA LEU A 20 13.54 -15.51 -5.97
C LEU A 20 14.02 -14.41 -5.02
N ALA A 21 15.29 -14.03 -5.10
CA ALA A 21 15.84 -12.95 -4.27
C ALA A 21 15.16 -11.62 -4.60
N CYS A 22 15.02 -11.29 -5.88
CA CYS A 22 14.35 -10.07 -6.31
C CYS A 22 12.89 -10.05 -5.86
N THR A 23 12.18 -11.17 -6.02
CA THR A 23 10.79 -11.30 -5.59
C THR A 23 10.67 -11.09 -4.09
N GLY A 24 11.58 -11.68 -3.31
CA GLY A 24 11.60 -11.51 -1.87
C GLY A 24 11.83 -10.07 -1.44
N ILE A 25 12.77 -9.38 -2.09
CA ILE A 25 13.05 -7.98 -1.79
C ILE A 25 11.83 -7.10 -2.10
N VAL A 26 11.23 -7.30 -3.28
CA VAL A 26 10.03 -6.54 -3.67
C VAL A 26 8.88 -6.83 -2.71
N ALA A 27 8.66 -8.09 -2.36
CA ALA A 27 7.61 -8.47 -1.42
C ALA A 27 7.83 -7.83 -0.05
N ALA A 28 9.07 -7.79 0.42
CA ALA A 28 9.40 -7.17 1.71
C ALA A 28 9.15 -5.66 1.71
N GLN A 29 9.25 -5.00 0.56
CA GLN A 29 8.96 -3.58 0.43
C GLN A 29 7.47 -3.30 0.23
N VAL A 30 6.76 -4.19 -0.47
CA VAL A 30 5.33 -4.04 -0.74
C VAL A 30 4.48 -4.38 0.48
N LEU A 31 4.89 -5.37 1.27
CA LEU A 31 4.11 -5.85 2.41
C LEU A 31 3.75 -4.73 3.41
N PRO A 32 4.69 -3.85 3.83
CA PRO A 32 4.31 -2.75 4.71
C PRO A 32 3.28 -1.80 4.09
N THR A 33 3.31 -1.59 2.77
CA THR A 33 2.34 -0.72 2.11
C THR A 33 0.96 -1.33 2.11
N LEU A 34 0.85 -2.66 2.00
CA LEU A 34 -0.43 -3.36 2.09
C LEU A 34 -1.01 -3.29 3.51
N ILE A 35 -0.17 -3.42 4.51
CA ILE A 35 -0.58 -3.29 5.91
C ILE A 35 -1.09 -1.87 6.18
N GLU A 36 -0.37 -0.87 5.69
CA GLU A 36 -0.80 0.51 5.80
C GLU A 36 -2.13 0.74 5.08
N PHE A 37 -2.31 0.16 3.91
CA PHE A 37 -3.56 0.25 3.15
C PHE A 37 -4.74 -0.28 3.96
N GLN A 38 -4.57 -1.42 4.62
CA GLN A 38 -5.61 -1.98 5.48
C GLN A 38 -5.91 -1.05 6.67
N ALA A 39 -4.87 -0.46 7.26
CA ALA A 39 -5.02 0.51 8.34
C ALA A 39 -5.78 1.76 7.88
N ILE A 40 -5.47 2.24 6.67
CA ILE A 40 -6.15 3.39 6.08
C ILE A 40 -7.63 3.09 5.83
N ASN A 41 -7.94 1.91 5.27
CA ASN A 41 -9.33 1.49 5.07
C ASN A 41 -10.10 1.45 6.39
N LYS A 42 -9.49 0.90 7.42
CA LYS A 42 -10.08 0.81 8.75
C LYS A 42 -10.30 2.19 9.34
N ALA A 43 -9.31 3.07 9.22
CA ALA A 43 -9.40 4.44 9.71
C ALA A 43 -10.49 5.22 8.96
N ALA A 44 -10.59 5.04 7.64
CA ALA A 44 -11.63 5.68 6.85
C ALA A 44 -13.02 5.22 7.27
N SER A 45 -13.18 3.92 7.55
CA SER A 45 -14.46 3.40 8.02
C SER A 45 -14.85 3.96 9.39
N LYS A 46 -13.87 4.12 10.29
CA LYS A 46 -14.10 4.76 11.58
C LYS A 46 -14.44 6.24 11.42
N ALA A 47 -13.73 6.93 10.53
CA ALA A 47 -13.93 8.34 10.27
C ALA A 47 -15.32 8.63 9.70
N ALA A 48 -15.88 7.68 8.96
CA ALA A 48 -17.22 7.81 8.39
C ALA A 48 -18.32 7.94 9.44
N ALA A 49 -18.04 7.62 10.72
CA ALA A 49 -18.97 7.83 11.80
C ALA A 49 -19.12 9.31 12.18
N GLY A 50 -18.23 10.20 11.71
CA GLY A 50 -18.34 11.63 11.96
C GLY A 50 -19.47 12.27 11.19
N ASN A 51 -20.03 13.36 11.71
CA ASN A 51 -21.17 14.04 11.13
C ASN A 51 -20.79 15.22 10.23
N THR A 52 -19.60 15.78 10.43
CA THR A 52 -19.11 16.92 9.65
C THR A 52 -17.76 16.59 9.03
N VAL A 53 -17.40 17.33 7.99
CA VAL A 53 -16.11 17.13 7.33
C VAL A 53 -14.92 17.31 8.29
N PRO A 54 -14.85 18.39 9.10
CA PRO A 54 -13.77 18.53 10.07
C PRO A 54 -13.73 17.39 11.09
N GLU A 55 -14.87 16.91 11.53
CA GLU A 55 -14.96 15.80 12.49
C GLU A 55 -14.43 14.51 11.87
N VAL A 56 -14.83 14.19 10.65
CA VAL A 56 -14.36 13.02 9.90
C VAL A 56 -12.84 13.06 9.75
N ARG A 57 -12.32 14.20 9.33
CA ARG A 57 -10.87 14.36 9.16
C ARG A 57 -10.11 14.23 10.47
N GLY A 58 -10.67 14.76 11.55
CA GLY A 58 -10.08 14.65 12.88
C GLY A 58 -10.03 13.21 13.37
N ILE A 59 -11.10 12.45 13.17
CA ILE A 59 -11.14 11.03 13.53
C ILE A 59 -10.09 10.25 12.76
N PHE A 60 -9.98 10.51 11.46
CA PHE A 60 -8.98 9.85 10.62
C PHE A 60 -7.55 10.18 11.08
N ASP A 61 -7.27 11.44 11.37
CA ASP A 61 -5.94 11.85 11.82
C ASP A 61 -5.56 11.19 13.13
N LYS A 62 -6.50 11.08 14.07
CA LYS A 62 -6.25 10.38 15.35
C LYS A 62 -5.95 8.91 15.11
N ALA A 63 -6.73 8.25 14.26
CA ALA A 63 -6.50 6.85 13.90
C ALA A 63 -5.15 6.69 13.20
N GLY A 64 -4.78 7.66 12.37
CA GLY A 64 -3.50 7.67 11.69
C GLY A 64 -2.31 7.74 12.63
N ILE A 65 -2.42 8.48 13.71
CA ILE A 65 -1.38 8.55 14.73
C ILE A 65 -1.23 7.19 15.43
N ILE A 66 -2.36 6.57 15.77
CA ILE A 66 -2.37 5.27 16.46
C ILE A 66 -1.79 4.17 15.57
N ASP A 67 -2.19 4.13 14.31
CA ASP A 67 -1.82 3.08 13.35
C ASP A 67 -0.61 3.44 12.49
N ASP A 68 0.04 4.57 12.78
CA ASP A 68 1.23 5.05 12.04
C ASP A 68 0.99 5.18 10.53
N ILE A 69 -0.14 5.77 10.18
CA ILE A 69 -0.48 6.03 8.78
C ILE A 69 0.24 7.30 8.33
N ARG A 70 1.10 7.18 7.30
CA ARG A 70 1.92 8.30 6.81
C ARG A 70 1.59 8.73 5.39
N SER A 71 0.99 7.83 4.60
CA SER A 71 0.74 8.09 3.18
C SER A 71 -0.45 9.00 2.93
N VAL A 72 -1.40 9.03 3.85
CA VAL A 72 -2.65 9.80 3.73
C VAL A 72 -2.93 10.48 5.06
N SER A 73 -3.34 11.73 5.01
CA SER A 73 -3.81 12.46 6.20
C SER A 73 -5.27 12.84 6.04
N GLY A 74 -5.89 13.31 7.11
CA GLY A 74 -7.30 13.70 7.09
C GLY A 74 -7.64 14.73 6.02
N LYS A 75 -6.71 15.64 5.73
CA LYS A 75 -6.90 16.68 4.72
C LYS A 75 -6.91 16.13 3.29
N ASP A 76 -6.38 14.91 3.08
CA ASP A 76 -6.30 14.28 1.77
C ASP A 76 -7.55 13.44 1.48
N LEU A 77 -8.46 13.34 2.43
CA LEU A 77 -9.69 12.56 2.27
C LEU A 77 -10.72 13.33 1.46
N ASP A 78 -11.45 12.59 0.63
CA ASP A 78 -12.61 13.11 -0.08
C ASP A 78 -13.86 12.66 0.69
N VAL A 79 -14.46 13.60 1.39
CA VAL A 79 -15.61 13.32 2.26
C VAL A 79 -16.88 13.77 1.56
N THR A 80 -17.77 12.82 1.29
CA THR A 80 -19.05 13.07 0.63
C THR A 80 -20.18 12.43 1.42
N LYS A 81 -21.41 12.86 1.16
CA LYS A 81 -22.59 12.23 1.72
C LYS A 81 -23.41 11.59 0.62
N GLU A 82 -23.76 10.33 0.80
CA GLU A 82 -24.69 9.62 -0.07
C GLU A 82 -25.94 9.31 0.74
N GLY A 83 -26.99 10.12 0.56
CA GLY A 83 -28.16 10.05 1.41
C GLY A 83 -27.82 10.50 2.83
N ASP A 84 -28.10 9.67 3.81
CA ASP A 84 -27.81 9.95 5.21
C ASP A 84 -26.43 9.40 5.64
N LYS A 85 -25.70 8.79 4.70
CA LYS A 85 -24.46 8.12 5.00
C LYS A 85 -23.26 8.94 4.57
N THR A 86 -22.32 9.14 5.49
CA THR A 86 -21.05 9.78 5.18
C THR A 86 -20.11 8.77 4.52
N VAL A 87 -19.57 9.15 3.37
CA VAL A 87 -18.63 8.32 2.63
C VAL A 87 -17.28 9.01 2.60
N VAL A 88 -16.25 8.29 3.02
CA VAL A 88 -14.86 8.76 3.02
C VAL A 88 -14.10 8.00 1.95
N ALA A 89 -13.59 8.72 0.96
CA ALA A 89 -12.79 8.15 -0.11
C ALA A 89 -11.37 8.67 0.00
N PHE A 90 -10.43 7.85 -0.43
CA PHE A 90 -9.02 8.23 -0.45
C PHE A 90 -8.33 7.62 -1.65
N ALA A 91 -7.27 8.29 -2.10
CA ALA A 91 -6.40 7.75 -3.14
C ALA A 91 -4.98 8.26 -2.87
N TYR A 92 -4.00 7.39 -3.00
CA TYR A 92 -2.61 7.78 -2.82
C TYR A 92 -1.70 6.84 -3.60
N THR A 93 -0.46 7.27 -3.78
CA THR A 93 0.54 6.47 -4.45
C THR A 93 1.73 6.23 -3.53
N ARG A 94 2.35 5.06 -3.69
CA ARG A 94 3.60 4.71 -3.00
C ARG A 94 4.62 4.35 -4.06
N GLU A 95 5.80 4.91 -3.95
CA GLU A 95 6.88 4.65 -4.87
C GLU A 95 7.95 3.81 -4.18
N ILE A 96 8.27 2.67 -4.76
CA ILE A 96 9.29 1.76 -4.23
C ILE A 96 10.47 1.76 -5.18
N HIS A 97 11.63 2.16 -4.67
CA HIS A 97 12.86 2.14 -5.45
C HIS A 97 13.36 0.70 -5.56
N LEU A 98 13.45 0.18 -6.78
CA LEU A 98 13.90 -1.18 -7.03
C LEU A 98 15.41 -1.23 -7.24
N ALA A 99 15.91 -0.55 -8.28
CA ALA A 99 17.34 -0.50 -8.57
C ALA A 99 17.59 0.62 -9.57
N GLY A 100 18.64 1.42 -9.34
CA GLY A 100 19.00 2.52 -10.24
C GLY A 100 17.83 3.44 -10.53
N PRO A 101 17.47 3.67 -11.81
CA PRO A 101 16.33 4.50 -12.16
C PRO A 101 15.00 3.78 -12.13
N ALA A 102 14.97 2.48 -11.80
CA ALA A 102 13.74 1.70 -11.80
C ALA A 102 12.98 1.86 -10.50
N PHE A 103 11.70 2.22 -10.59
CA PHE A 103 10.80 2.39 -9.45
C PHE A 103 9.52 1.60 -9.70
N LEU A 104 8.97 1.06 -8.64
CA LEU A 104 7.65 0.46 -8.67
C LEU A 104 6.66 1.45 -8.08
N LEU A 105 5.70 1.88 -8.89
CA LEU A 105 4.66 2.81 -8.46
C LEU A 105 3.40 2.02 -8.12
N LEU A 106 3.00 2.09 -6.85
CA LEU A 106 1.78 1.45 -6.37
C LEU A 106 0.70 2.50 -6.15
N LYS A 107 -0.43 2.31 -6.79
CA LYS A 107 -1.59 3.19 -6.64
C LYS A 107 -2.65 2.50 -5.81
N TYR A 108 -3.05 3.15 -4.74
CA TYR A 108 -4.08 2.64 -3.84
C TYR A 108 -5.26 3.60 -3.79
N SER A 109 -6.44 3.05 -3.77
CA SER A 109 -7.66 3.82 -3.58
C SER A 109 -8.68 2.99 -2.83
N GLY A 110 -9.57 3.65 -2.12
CA GLY A 110 -10.61 2.98 -1.38
C GLY A 110 -11.66 3.97 -0.91
N ARG A 111 -12.72 3.44 -0.36
CA ARG A 111 -13.79 4.25 0.22
C ARG A 111 -14.43 3.49 1.36
N SER A 112 -14.95 4.23 2.32
CA SER A 112 -15.72 3.65 3.43
C SER A 112 -17.09 3.17 2.91
N LYS A 113 -17.63 2.18 3.56
CA LYS A 113 -18.97 1.66 3.23
C LYS A 113 -20.05 2.35 4.03
#